data_cee652119cbb308f4c77c4e584b4b22d
#
_entry.id   cee652119cbb308f4c77c4e584b4b22d
#
_cell.length_a   1.000
_cell.length_b   1.000
_cell.length_c   1.000
_cell.angle_alpha   90.00
_cell.angle_beta   90.00
_cell.angle_gamma   90.00
#
_symmetry.space_group_name_H-M   'P 1'
#
loop_
_entity.id
_entity.type
_entity.pdbx_description
1 polymer ?
#
loop_
_entity_poly.entity_id
_entity_poly.type
_entity_poly.pdbx_seq_one_letter_code
_entity_poly.pdbx_strand_id
1 'polypeptide(L)' 'VSYDNIVGLVLAVLIAVFLFAALLFPERF' A
#
# COMPACT_ATOMS: atom_id res chain seq x y z
N VAL A 1 -7.90 12.59 -14.92
CA VAL A 1 -6.99 12.03 -13.92
C VAL A 1 -5.70 12.85 -13.94
N SER A 2 -5.33 13.38 -12.83
CA SER A 2 -4.14 14.20 -12.74
C SER A 2 -2.95 13.41 -12.22
N TYR A 3 -1.80 13.94 -12.48
CA TYR A 3 -0.56 13.33 -12.04
C TYR A 3 -0.56 13.14 -10.52
N ASP A 4 -1.05 14.15 -9.83
CA ASP A 4 -1.12 14.12 -8.39
C ASP A 4 -1.99 12.97 -7.89
N ASN A 5 -3.12 12.76 -8.56
CA ASN A 5 -4.01 11.68 -8.19
C ASN A 5 -3.39 10.31 -8.43
N ILE A 6 -2.62 10.19 -9.49
CA ILE A 6 -1.96 8.92 -9.78
C ILE A 6 -0.94 8.60 -8.71
N VAL A 7 -0.17 9.59 -8.30
CA VAL A 7 0.83 9.40 -7.25
C VAL A 7 0.16 8.96 -5.95
N GLY A 8 -0.93 9.62 -5.61
CA GLY A 8 -1.67 9.28 -4.41
C GLY A 8 -2.21 7.85 -4.45
N LEU A 9 -2.70 7.46 -5.62
CA LEU A 9 -3.23 6.11 -5.78
C LEU A 9 -2.14 5.06 -5.61
N VAL A 10 -1.00 5.29 -6.22
CA VAL A 10 0.12 4.36 -6.12
C VAL A 10 0.56 4.20 -4.67
N LEU A 11 0.68 5.31 -3.96
CA LEU A 11 1.07 5.26 -2.55
C LEU A 11 0.04 4.54 -1.72
N ALA A 12 -1.23 4.77 -1.99
CA ALA A 12 -2.30 4.11 -1.25
C ALA A 12 -2.26 2.61 -1.46
N VAL A 13 -2.02 2.17 -2.69
CA VAL A 13 -1.93 0.75 -2.99
C VAL A 13 -0.74 0.11 -2.26
N LEU A 14 0.39 0.79 -2.26
CA LEU A 14 1.58 0.28 -1.58
C LEU A 14 1.33 0.12 -0.08
N ILE A 15 0.69 1.10 0.52
CA ILE A 15 0.37 1.04 1.94
C ILE A 15 -0.60 -0.10 2.22
N ALA A 16 -1.61 -0.26 1.37
CA ALA A 16 -2.60 -1.31 1.54
C ALA A 16 -1.94 -2.69 1.45
N VAL A 17 -1.06 -2.88 0.49
CA VAL A 17 -0.35 -4.14 0.35
C VAL A 17 0.50 -4.42 1.59
N PHE A 18 1.16 -3.40 2.09
CA PHE A 18 1.98 -3.54 3.28
C PHE A 18 1.15 -3.96 4.48
N LEU A 19 0.00 -3.32 4.65
CA LEU A 19 -0.88 -3.66 5.78
C LEU A 19 -1.43 -5.07 5.65
N PHE A 20 -1.80 -5.47 4.45
CA PHE A 20 -2.30 -6.82 4.23
C PHE A 20 -1.23 -7.85 4.54
N ALA A 21 -0.01 -7.59 4.09
CA ALA A 21 1.10 -8.51 4.36
C ALA A 21 1.35 -8.63 5.86
N ALA A 22 1.25 -7.52 6.57
CA ALA A 22 1.46 -7.53 8.01
C ALA A 22 0.40 -8.36 8.73
N LEU A 23 -0.82 -8.35 8.21
CA LEU A 23 -1.90 -9.13 8.81
C LEU A 23 -1.80 -10.60 8.48
N LEU A 24 -1.39 -10.91 7.26
CA LEU A 24 -1.29 -12.30 6.82
C LEU A 24 -0.03 -12.98 7.35
N PHE A 25 1.04 -12.24 7.43
CA PHE A 25 2.33 -12.77 7.89
C PHE A 25 2.86 -11.90 9.02
N PRO A 26 2.25 -11.99 10.19
CA PRO A 26 2.65 -11.12 11.30
C PRO A 26 4.05 -11.38 11.82
N GLU A 27 4.60 -12.51 11.52
CA GLU A 27 5.93 -12.85 12.03
C GLU A 27 7.02 -12.62 10.99
N ARG A 28 6.78 -11.73 10.04
CA ARG A 28 7.79 -11.41 9.09
C ARG A 28 8.99 -10.77 9.74
N PHE A 29 8.93 -10.46 10.95
CA PHE A 29 10.01 -9.78 11.58
C PHE A 29 10.48 -10.51 12.81
#